data_18e8d8286446c4de5b2081e3ed7a3ad4
#
_entry.id   18e8d8286446c4de5b2081e3ed7a3ad4
#
_cell.length_a   1.000
_cell.length_b   1.000
_cell.length_c   1.000
_cell.angle_alpha   90.00
_cell.angle_beta   90.00
_cell.angle_gamma   90.00
#
_symmetry.space_group_name_H-M   'P 1'
#
loop_
_entity.id
_entity.type
_entity.pdbx_description
1 polymer ?
#
loop_
_entity_poly.entity_id
_entity_poly.type
_entity_poly.pdbx_seq_one_letter_code
_entity_poly.pdbx_strand_id
1 'polypeptide(L)'
;MKQFKLTSLSLLALIALSCSDDEPEVIYQTVTETETVVETVTETVTVEAPTYVLDADITEDTTLDASVIWTLDGRVFVKNGATLTIPAGTIIKAAGGTGTNASVLVVAQGASIQANGTAEAPIIMTSVADDIEVGQLAGSNLDQNVRGLWGGLIVLGNAHVHGDDPAGATTQQIEGIPADVAEGLFGGTDDTDSSGSITYLSVRHGGAEIGADNEINGITFGGVGNG
;
A
#
# COMPACT_ATOMS: atom_id res chain seq x y z
N MET A 1 12.32 -32.49 9.30
CA MET A 1 11.57 -33.36 8.38
C MET A 1 11.69 -34.79 8.89
N LYS A 2 10.60 -35.38 9.40
CA LYS A 2 10.55 -36.79 9.84
C LYS A 2 10.03 -37.63 8.67
N GLN A 3 10.87 -38.54 8.20
CA GLN A 3 10.44 -39.52 7.21
C GLN A 3 9.62 -40.60 7.92
N PHE A 4 8.39 -40.79 7.51
CA PHE A 4 7.59 -41.95 7.89
C PHE A 4 7.88 -43.06 6.87
N LYS A 5 8.52 -44.14 7.37
CA LYS A 5 8.62 -45.39 6.62
C LYS A 5 7.33 -46.16 6.86
N LEU A 6 6.54 -46.34 5.82
CA LEU A 6 5.42 -47.27 5.84
C LEU A 6 5.99 -48.65 5.48
N THR A 7 6.11 -49.53 6.50
CA THR A 7 6.44 -50.92 6.25
C THR A 7 5.13 -51.65 5.93
N SER A 8 5.01 -52.15 4.71
CA SER A 8 3.94 -53.04 4.31
C SER A 8 4.22 -54.43 4.86
N LEU A 9 3.31 -54.91 5.71
CA LEU A 9 3.34 -56.26 6.31
C LEU A 9 2.65 -57.19 5.32
N SER A 10 3.44 -58.03 4.59
CA SER A 10 2.90 -59.04 3.68
C SER A 10 2.43 -60.25 4.51
N LEU A 11 1.15 -60.54 4.45
CA LEU A 11 0.53 -61.73 5.08
C LEU A 11 0.85 -62.95 4.24
N LEU A 12 1.68 -63.83 4.78
CA LEU A 12 2.02 -65.11 4.14
C LEU A 12 0.86 -66.08 4.42
N ALA A 13 0.06 -66.43 3.41
CA ALA A 13 -0.94 -67.50 3.49
C ALA A 13 -0.30 -68.83 3.21
N LEU A 14 -0.17 -69.70 4.22
CA LEU A 14 0.26 -71.08 4.05
C LEU A 14 -0.98 -71.90 3.69
N ILE A 15 -1.05 -72.44 2.47
CA ILE A 15 -2.04 -73.46 2.11
C ILE A 15 -1.32 -74.79 2.15
N ALA A 16 -1.64 -75.64 3.16
CA ALA A 16 -1.21 -77.02 3.19
C ALA A 16 -2.27 -77.86 2.49
N LEU A 17 -1.92 -78.46 1.36
CA LEU A 17 -2.68 -79.55 0.76
C LEU A 17 -1.93 -80.85 1.04
N SER A 18 -2.54 -81.71 1.91
CA SER A 18 -2.11 -83.07 2.17
C SER A 18 -2.82 -84.00 1.18
N CYS A 19 -2.03 -84.77 0.43
CA CYS A 19 -2.24 -86.23 0.31
C CYS A 19 -1.28 -86.80 -0.75
N SER A 20 -0.57 -87.79 -0.24
CA SER A 20 0.13 -88.92 -0.87
C SER A 20 1.68 -88.81 -0.83
N ASP A 21 2.21 -90.02 -0.50
CA ASP A 21 3.60 -90.34 -0.23
C ASP A 21 4.55 -89.95 -1.38
N ASP A 22 5.15 -88.73 -1.23
CA ASP A 22 6.40 -88.39 -1.91
C ASP A 22 6.96 -87.14 -1.12
N GLU A 23 8.26 -87.06 -1.02
CA GLU A 23 8.95 -86.00 -0.27
C GLU A 23 8.50 -84.61 -0.71
N PRO A 24 8.34 -83.62 0.24
CA PRO A 24 7.87 -82.30 -0.10
C PRO A 24 8.92 -81.57 -0.89
N GLU A 25 8.61 -81.25 -2.15
CA GLU A 25 9.41 -80.35 -2.96
C GLU A 25 9.24 -78.90 -2.45
N VAL A 26 10.32 -78.33 -1.88
CA VAL A 26 10.31 -76.96 -1.40
C VAL A 26 10.49 -76.05 -2.59
N ILE A 27 9.40 -75.43 -3.05
CA ILE A 27 9.41 -74.41 -4.12
C ILE A 27 9.79 -73.08 -3.45
N TYR A 28 11.01 -72.61 -3.74
CA TYR A 28 11.42 -71.26 -3.38
C TYR A 28 10.87 -70.28 -4.42
N GLN A 29 9.82 -69.54 -4.02
CA GLN A 29 9.39 -68.34 -4.79
C GLN A 29 10.25 -67.16 -4.39
N THR A 30 11.00 -66.62 -5.35
CA THR A 30 11.70 -65.38 -5.21
C THR A 30 10.69 -64.25 -5.39
N VAL A 31 10.30 -63.58 -4.29
CA VAL A 31 9.51 -62.35 -4.34
C VAL A 31 10.45 -61.20 -4.64
N THR A 32 10.38 -60.68 -5.86
CA THR A 32 11.10 -59.43 -6.19
C THR A 32 10.26 -58.25 -5.65
N GLU A 33 10.69 -57.63 -4.56
CA GLU A 33 10.13 -56.39 -4.14
C GLU A 33 10.54 -55.28 -5.12
N THR A 34 9.57 -54.71 -5.82
CA THR A 34 9.77 -53.50 -6.61
C THR A 34 9.51 -52.30 -5.71
N GLU A 35 10.58 -51.67 -5.24
CA GLU A 35 10.48 -50.41 -4.46
C GLU A 35 10.06 -49.28 -5.41
N THR A 36 8.81 -48.84 -5.35
CA THR A 36 8.36 -47.67 -6.09
C THR A 36 8.73 -46.44 -5.26
N VAL A 37 9.80 -45.74 -5.64
CA VAL A 37 10.14 -44.44 -5.07
C VAL A 37 9.15 -43.42 -5.62
N VAL A 38 8.21 -43.00 -4.77
CA VAL A 38 7.36 -41.86 -5.06
C VAL A 38 8.11 -40.61 -4.65
N GLU A 39 8.70 -39.92 -5.61
CA GLU A 39 9.31 -38.62 -5.40
C GLU A 39 8.19 -37.58 -5.25
N THR A 40 7.94 -37.13 -4.02
CA THR A 40 6.99 -36.04 -3.77
C THR A 40 7.70 -34.73 -4.06
N VAL A 41 7.46 -34.16 -5.23
CA VAL A 41 7.89 -32.80 -5.54
C VAL A 41 6.99 -31.85 -4.75
N THR A 42 7.50 -31.28 -3.69
CA THR A 42 6.82 -30.19 -2.98
C THR A 42 7.20 -28.89 -3.66
N GLU A 43 6.36 -28.43 -4.56
CA GLU A 43 6.48 -27.09 -5.13
C GLU A 43 6.11 -26.07 -4.04
N THR A 44 7.09 -25.35 -3.53
CA THR A 44 6.84 -24.25 -2.59
C THR A 44 6.44 -23.04 -3.43
N VAL A 45 5.14 -22.82 -3.59
CA VAL A 45 4.62 -21.59 -4.16
C VAL A 45 4.81 -20.52 -3.09
N THR A 46 5.81 -19.67 -3.26
CA THR A 46 5.97 -18.46 -2.44
C THR A 46 4.95 -17.44 -2.98
N VAL A 47 3.81 -17.33 -2.33
CA VAL A 47 2.87 -16.24 -2.57
C VAL A 47 3.49 -15.03 -1.86
N GLU A 48 4.02 -14.08 -2.63
CA GLU A 48 4.39 -12.78 -2.06
C GLU A 48 3.13 -12.14 -1.50
N ALA A 49 3.21 -11.66 -0.26
CA ALA A 49 2.12 -10.90 0.33
C ALA A 49 1.89 -9.64 -0.54
N PRO A 50 0.63 -9.28 -0.84
CA PRO A 50 0.35 -8.09 -1.62
C PRO A 50 0.97 -6.88 -0.94
N THR A 51 1.79 -6.14 -1.68
CA THR A 51 2.34 -4.86 -1.23
C THR A 51 1.32 -3.76 -1.51
N TYR A 52 0.86 -3.10 -0.48
CA TYR A 52 -0.04 -1.96 -0.58
C TYR A 52 0.80 -0.68 -0.61
N VAL A 53 1.30 -0.33 -1.80
CA VAL A 53 2.19 0.82 -1.99
C VAL A 53 1.58 1.78 -3.01
N LEU A 54 1.61 3.06 -2.66
CA LEU A 54 1.34 4.19 -3.55
C LEU A 54 2.71 4.77 -3.96
N ASP A 55 3.25 4.32 -5.09
CA ASP A 55 4.55 4.71 -5.66
C ASP A 55 4.45 5.16 -7.12
N ALA A 56 3.24 5.19 -7.66
CA ALA A 56 2.94 5.63 -9.02
C ALA A 56 1.76 6.60 -9.03
N ASP A 57 1.68 7.43 -10.08
CA ASP A 57 0.57 8.36 -10.26
C ASP A 57 -0.77 7.63 -10.41
N ILE A 58 -1.80 8.17 -9.79
CA ILE A 58 -3.17 7.69 -9.82
C ILE A 58 -3.90 8.43 -10.95
N THR A 59 -4.14 7.71 -12.05
CA THR A 59 -4.73 8.26 -13.27
C THR A 59 -6.14 7.74 -13.57
N GLU A 60 -6.64 6.86 -12.71
CA GLU A 60 -7.97 6.26 -12.76
C GLU A 60 -8.58 6.26 -11.37
N ASP A 61 -9.91 6.21 -11.27
CA ASP A 61 -10.62 6.17 -10.00
C ASP A 61 -10.14 4.99 -9.16
N THR A 62 -9.61 5.30 -7.97
CA THR A 62 -8.96 4.34 -7.10
C THR A 62 -9.56 4.42 -5.70
N THR A 63 -9.88 3.27 -5.12
CA THR A 63 -10.33 3.17 -3.72
C THR A 63 -9.35 2.34 -2.92
N LEU A 64 -8.87 2.89 -1.81
CA LEU A 64 -7.96 2.21 -0.90
C LEU A 64 -8.72 1.20 -0.02
N ASP A 65 -8.02 0.16 0.44
CA ASP A 65 -8.53 -0.80 1.41
C ASP A 65 -8.15 -0.36 2.83
N ALA A 66 -9.14 -0.08 3.69
CA ALA A 66 -8.91 0.34 5.07
C ALA A 66 -8.45 -0.80 6.00
N SER A 67 -8.50 -2.05 5.54
CA SER A 67 -8.09 -3.21 6.36
C SER A 67 -6.57 -3.41 6.39
N VAL A 68 -5.82 -2.64 5.61
CA VAL A 68 -4.36 -2.72 5.48
C VAL A 68 -3.72 -1.35 5.66
N ILE A 69 -2.42 -1.35 5.96
CA ILE A 69 -1.62 -0.12 5.98
C ILE A 69 -1.03 0.10 4.59
N TRP A 70 -1.28 1.29 4.04
CA TRP A 70 -0.69 1.72 2.77
C TRP A 70 0.64 2.42 3.02
N THR A 71 1.60 2.21 2.14
CA THR A 71 2.86 2.98 2.11
C THR A 71 2.80 3.98 0.97
N LEU A 72 2.99 5.25 1.27
CA LEU A 72 3.20 6.30 0.27
C LEU A 72 4.70 6.46 0.06
N ASP A 73 5.21 6.18 -1.14
CA ASP A 73 6.63 6.27 -1.47
C ASP A 73 6.87 7.23 -2.63
N GLY A 74 7.59 8.30 -2.34
CA GLY A 74 7.86 9.36 -3.28
C GLY A 74 6.67 10.32 -3.51
N ARG A 75 6.70 11.01 -4.64
CA ARG A 75 5.64 11.94 -5.06
C ARG A 75 4.61 11.22 -5.87
N VAL A 76 3.39 11.18 -5.36
CA VAL A 76 2.24 10.53 -6.01
C VAL A 76 1.21 11.58 -6.36
N PHE A 77 0.87 11.68 -7.62
CA PHE A 77 -0.15 12.62 -8.13
C PHE A 77 -1.44 11.88 -8.46
N VAL A 78 -2.55 12.37 -7.91
CA VAL A 78 -3.89 12.04 -8.42
C VAL A 78 -4.17 13.03 -9.53
N LYS A 79 -4.36 12.56 -10.76
CA LYS A 79 -4.44 13.41 -11.94
C LYS A 79 -5.34 12.85 -13.04
N ASN A 80 -5.46 13.58 -14.16
CA ASN A 80 -6.28 13.17 -15.31
C ASN A 80 -7.77 12.99 -15.01
N GLY A 81 -8.29 13.73 -14.04
CA GLY A 81 -9.69 13.63 -13.63
C GLY A 81 -10.01 12.45 -12.72
N ALA A 82 -8.99 11.72 -12.27
CA ALA A 82 -9.18 10.59 -11.35
C ALA A 82 -9.64 11.03 -9.97
N THR A 83 -10.37 10.16 -9.30
CA THR A 83 -10.78 10.31 -7.90
C THR A 83 -10.05 9.29 -7.03
N LEU A 84 -9.32 9.76 -6.01
CA LEU A 84 -8.79 8.91 -4.95
C LEU A 84 -9.79 8.84 -3.79
N THR A 85 -10.35 7.68 -3.54
CA THR A 85 -11.21 7.42 -2.38
C THR A 85 -10.44 6.76 -1.25
N ILE A 86 -10.44 7.41 -0.09
CA ILE A 86 -9.78 6.94 1.13
C ILE A 86 -10.88 6.69 2.17
N PRO A 87 -11.27 5.42 2.42
CA PRO A 87 -12.32 5.08 3.37
C PRO A 87 -11.94 5.41 4.83
N ALA A 88 -12.95 5.54 5.69
CA ALA A 88 -12.76 5.73 7.12
C ALA A 88 -11.88 4.63 7.74
N GLY A 89 -10.97 5.01 8.63
CA GLY A 89 -10.04 4.11 9.31
C GLY A 89 -8.79 3.72 8.51
N THR A 90 -8.64 4.22 7.27
CA THR A 90 -7.43 3.99 6.48
C THR A 90 -6.21 4.61 7.13
N ILE A 91 -5.11 3.86 7.17
CA ILE A 91 -3.80 4.35 7.60
C ILE A 91 -2.87 4.36 6.38
N ILE A 92 -2.25 5.51 6.13
CA ILE A 92 -1.23 5.71 5.11
C ILE A 92 0.05 6.14 5.80
N LYS A 93 1.11 5.35 5.67
CA LYS A 93 2.44 5.64 6.20
C LYS A 93 3.36 6.09 5.07
N ALA A 94 3.79 7.34 5.10
CA ALA A 94 4.67 7.88 4.08
C ALA A 94 6.13 7.52 4.36
N ALA A 95 6.84 7.07 3.33
CA ALA A 95 8.28 6.88 3.36
C ALA A 95 8.97 8.22 3.63
N GLY A 96 10.10 8.15 4.31
CA GLY A 96 10.93 9.32 4.55
C GLY A 96 11.56 9.83 3.25
N GLY A 97 12.09 11.03 3.32
CA GLY A 97 12.83 11.64 2.22
C GLY A 97 13.12 13.10 2.53
N THR A 98 14.13 13.64 1.87
CA THR A 98 14.50 15.06 1.98
C THR A 98 14.60 15.68 0.61
N GLY A 99 14.41 16.98 0.53
CA GLY A 99 14.46 17.69 -0.73
C GLY A 99 13.41 17.16 -1.71
N THR A 100 13.81 16.96 -2.95
CA THR A 100 12.93 16.46 -4.01
C THR A 100 12.46 15.00 -3.82
N ASN A 101 13.02 14.28 -2.85
CA ASN A 101 12.66 12.89 -2.55
C ASN A 101 11.68 12.76 -1.37
N ALA A 102 11.20 13.87 -0.80
CA ALA A 102 10.16 13.82 0.22
C ALA A 102 8.87 13.22 -0.34
N SER A 103 8.33 12.22 0.35
CA SER A 103 7.05 11.64 -0.05
C SER A 103 5.92 12.63 0.15
N VAL A 104 5.05 12.78 -0.85
CA VAL A 104 3.90 13.69 -0.82
C VAL A 104 2.77 13.13 -1.68
N LEU A 105 1.54 13.26 -1.20
CA LEU A 105 0.35 13.00 -2.00
C LEU A 105 -0.19 14.33 -2.54
N VAL A 106 -0.29 14.44 -3.86
CA VAL A 106 -0.77 15.65 -4.52
C VAL A 106 -2.04 15.32 -5.32
N VAL A 107 -3.12 16.00 -5.01
CA VAL A 107 -4.32 16.01 -5.85
C VAL A 107 -4.20 17.20 -6.81
N ALA A 108 -3.89 16.91 -8.07
CA ALA A 108 -3.69 17.92 -9.09
C ALA A 108 -5.01 18.55 -9.54
N GLN A 109 -4.95 19.69 -10.22
CA GLN A 109 -6.12 20.35 -10.79
C GLN A 109 -6.97 19.40 -11.64
N GLY A 110 -8.28 19.44 -11.42
CA GLY A 110 -9.26 18.61 -12.13
C GLY A 110 -9.34 17.16 -11.64
N ALA A 111 -8.47 16.73 -10.72
CA ALA A 111 -8.62 15.49 -9.98
C ALA A 111 -9.35 15.72 -8.65
N SER A 112 -9.68 14.64 -7.92
CA SER A 112 -10.48 14.73 -6.72
C SER A 112 -10.01 13.76 -5.63
N ILE A 113 -10.26 14.12 -4.35
CA ILE A 113 -10.05 13.25 -3.20
C ILE A 113 -11.34 13.09 -2.41
N GLN A 114 -11.69 11.87 -2.06
CA GLN A 114 -12.78 11.53 -1.15
C GLN A 114 -12.21 10.88 0.10
N ALA A 115 -11.76 11.70 1.05
CA ALA A 115 -11.13 11.25 2.29
C ALA A 115 -12.11 11.47 3.46
N ASN A 116 -13.11 10.60 3.56
CA ASN A 116 -14.22 10.77 4.48
C ASN A 116 -14.11 9.81 5.67
N GLY A 117 -13.31 10.20 6.67
CA GLY A 117 -13.23 9.53 7.96
C GLY A 117 -14.43 9.81 8.88
N THR A 118 -14.43 9.19 10.06
CA THR A 118 -15.38 9.45 11.14
C THR A 118 -14.63 9.70 12.46
N ALA A 119 -15.32 10.14 13.50
CA ALA A 119 -14.71 10.35 14.80
C ALA A 119 -14.16 9.03 15.40
N GLU A 120 -14.85 7.90 15.14
CA GLU A 120 -14.49 6.57 15.61
C GLU A 120 -13.44 5.89 14.73
N ALA A 121 -13.38 6.28 13.44
CA ALA A 121 -12.47 5.73 12.45
C ALA A 121 -11.88 6.86 11.57
N PRO A 122 -11.02 7.73 12.14
CA PRO A 122 -10.37 8.77 11.37
C PRO A 122 -9.41 8.17 10.34
N ILE A 123 -9.21 8.89 9.25
CA ILE A 123 -8.13 8.60 8.30
C ILE A 123 -6.84 9.16 8.89
N ILE A 124 -5.77 8.38 8.88
CA ILE A 124 -4.48 8.78 9.45
C ILE A 124 -3.40 8.70 8.37
N MET A 125 -2.78 9.84 8.10
CA MET A 125 -1.59 9.93 7.26
C MET A 125 -0.41 10.29 8.16
N THR A 126 0.61 9.44 8.21
CA THR A 126 1.76 9.56 9.11
C THR A 126 3.04 9.09 8.42
N SER A 127 4.15 8.94 9.14
CA SER A 127 5.41 8.41 8.63
C SER A 127 5.51 6.89 8.83
N VAL A 128 6.29 6.20 7.99
CA VAL A 128 6.66 4.79 8.21
C VAL A 128 7.38 4.56 9.54
N ALA A 129 7.93 5.62 10.16
CA ALA A 129 8.53 5.56 11.48
C ALA A 129 7.52 5.46 12.62
N ASP A 130 6.23 5.75 12.39
CA ASP A 130 5.14 5.62 13.36
C ASP A 130 4.77 4.14 13.51
N ASP A 131 4.70 3.63 14.74
CA ASP A 131 4.37 2.23 15.06
C ASP A 131 2.86 1.94 15.07
N ILE A 132 2.02 2.91 14.68
CA ILE A 132 0.56 2.76 14.62
C ILE A 132 0.15 1.57 13.75
N GLU A 133 -0.85 0.81 14.21
CA GLU A 133 -1.43 -0.35 13.54
C GLU A 133 -2.89 -0.13 13.15
N VAL A 134 -3.41 -0.95 12.23
CA VAL A 134 -4.82 -0.90 11.81
C VAL A 134 -5.75 -0.97 13.03
N GLY A 135 -6.73 -0.06 13.06
CA GLY A 135 -7.70 0.06 14.15
C GLY A 135 -7.24 0.86 15.36
N GLN A 136 -5.99 1.33 15.38
CA GLN A 136 -5.50 2.24 16.42
C GLN A 136 -5.73 3.71 16.01
N LEU A 137 -5.83 4.59 17.01
CA LEU A 137 -5.93 6.04 16.82
C LEU A 137 -4.59 6.75 16.93
N ALA A 138 -3.57 6.11 17.50
CA ALA A 138 -2.22 6.65 17.62
C ALA A 138 -1.22 5.52 17.82
N GLY A 139 0.02 5.72 17.34
CA GLY A 139 1.18 4.94 17.73
C GLY A 139 1.68 5.32 19.12
N SER A 140 2.73 4.68 19.56
CA SER A 140 3.30 4.85 20.90
C SER A 140 4.73 5.43 20.89
N ASN A 141 5.40 5.45 19.75
CA ASN A 141 6.82 5.71 19.63
C ASN A 141 7.19 7.11 19.16
N LEU A 142 6.27 7.86 18.54
CA LEU A 142 6.53 9.22 18.08
C LEU A 142 5.81 10.26 18.95
N ASP A 143 6.58 11.24 19.42
CA ASP A 143 6.07 12.38 20.15
C ASP A 143 5.39 13.38 19.19
N GLN A 144 4.39 14.11 19.69
CA GLN A 144 3.66 15.15 18.93
C GLN A 144 4.53 16.29 18.37
N ASN A 145 5.76 16.45 18.89
CA ASN A 145 6.70 17.47 18.41
C ASN A 145 7.57 16.98 17.26
N VAL A 146 7.56 15.67 16.95
CA VAL A 146 8.27 15.11 15.81
C VAL A 146 7.57 15.53 14.53
N ARG A 147 8.30 16.17 13.60
CA ARG A 147 7.82 16.69 12.32
C ARG A 147 8.90 16.59 11.26
N GLY A 148 8.53 16.83 9.99
CA GLY A 148 9.50 16.82 8.89
C GLY A 148 9.91 15.42 8.43
N LEU A 149 9.18 14.36 8.85
CA LEU A 149 9.52 12.99 8.46
C LEU A 149 9.07 12.64 7.03
N TRP A 150 8.12 13.39 6.49
CA TRP A 150 7.60 13.27 5.12
C TRP A 150 6.96 14.60 4.71
N GLY A 151 6.57 14.77 3.46
CA GLY A 151 5.96 16.00 2.98
C GLY A 151 4.60 16.28 3.61
N GLY A 152 3.56 15.78 2.98
CA GLY A 152 2.19 16.04 3.40
C GLY A 152 1.17 15.73 2.32
N LEU A 153 -0.01 16.33 2.45
CA LEU A 153 -1.08 16.32 1.46
C LEU A 153 -1.19 17.69 0.82
N ILE A 154 -1.21 17.73 -0.52
CA ILE A 154 -1.45 18.94 -1.31
C ILE A 154 -2.71 18.72 -2.14
N VAL A 155 -3.64 19.69 -2.13
CA VAL A 155 -4.86 19.65 -2.95
C VAL A 155 -4.94 20.95 -3.76
N LEU A 156 -5.00 20.80 -5.07
CA LEU A 156 -4.91 21.91 -6.04
C LEU A 156 -6.20 21.98 -6.87
N GLY A 157 -6.79 23.16 -6.94
CA GLY A 157 -8.02 23.42 -7.67
C GLY A 157 -7.88 24.58 -8.67
N ASN A 158 -8.99 24.91 -9.34
CA ASN A 158 -9.09 25.87 -10.44
C ASN A 158 -9.75 27.20 -10.06
N ALA A 159 -9.97 27.45 -8.75
CA ALA A 159 -10.58 28.70 -8.30
C ALA A 159 -9.60 29.87 -8.40
N HIS A 160 -10.14 31.07 -8.38
CA HIS A 160 -9.32 32.29 -8.35
C HIS A 160 -8.38 32.29 -7.15
N VAL A 161 -7.15 32.69 -7.39
CA VAL A 161 -6.15 32.90 -6.35
C VAL A 161 -5.69 34.35 -6.35
N HIS A 162 -5.41 34.87 -5.17
CA HIS A 162 -4.79 36.17 -5.06
C HIS A 162 -3.27 35.98 -5.20
N GLY A 163 -2.73 36.44 -6.32
CA GLY A 163 -1.30 36.39 -6.59
C GLY A 163 -0.68 37.77 -6.51
N ASP A 164 0.55 37.83 -6.04
CA ASP A 164 1.38 39.06 -6.11
C ASP A 164 1.96 39.29 -7.52
N ASP A 165 1.52 38.50 -8.51
CA ASP A 165 1.98 38.67 -9.87
C ASP A 165 1.36 39.94 -10.49
N PRO A 166 2.16 41.00 -10.71
CA PRO A 166 1.69 42.23 -11.34
C PRO A 166 1.22 42.02 -12.79
N ALA A 167 1.52 40.87 -13.40
CA ALA A 167 1.06 40.51 -14.73
C ALA A 167 -0.35 39.92 -14.75
N GLY A 168 -0.96 39.67 -13.56
CA GLY A 168 -2.31 39.13 -13.44
C GLY A 168 -2.42 37.65 -13.78
N ALA A 169 -1.40 36.88 -13.50
CA ALA A 169 -1.45 35.44 -13.67
C ALA A 169 -2.61 34.85 -12.85
N THR A 170 -3.40 34.01 -13.49
CA THR A 170 -4.53 33.31 -12.84
C THR A 170 -4.10 32.01 -12.19
N THR A 171 -2.87 31.54 -12.47
CA THR A 171 -2.32 30.28 -11.95
C THR A 171 -0.96 30.52 -11.31
N GLN A 172 -0.65 29.73 -10.30
CA GLN A 172 0.62 29.75 -9.58
C GLN A 172 1.18 28.33 -9.43
N GLN A 173 2.47 28.23 -9.14
CA GLN A 173 3.12 26.97 -8.80
C GLN A 173 3.10 26.80 -7.28
N ILE A 174 2.65 25.62 -6.81
CA ILE A 174 2.64 25.31 -5.40
C ILE A 174 4.06 25.11 -4.87
N GLU A 175 4.30 25.57 -3.66
CA GLU A 175 5.57 25.34 -2.98
C GLU A 175 5.87 23.85 -2.77
N GLY A 176 7.14 23.47 -2.86
CA GLY A 176 7.60 22.08 -2.70
C GLY A 176 7.48 21.20 -3.95
N ILE A 177 6.79 21.65 -5.00
CA ILE A 177 6.74 20.95 -6.29
C ILE A 177 7.55 21.75 -7.32
N PRO A 178 8.50 21.11 -8.05
CA PRO A 178 9.33 21.82 -9.04
C PRO A 178 8.49 22.55 -10.08
N ALA A 179 9.00 23.70 -10.53
CA ALA A 179 8.28 24.57 -11.47
C ALA A 179 8.06 23.95 -12.86
N ASP A 180 8.79 22.92 -13.20
CA ASP A 180 8.66 22.16 -14.46
C ASP A 180 7.66 20.99 -14.37
N VAL A 181 7.06 20.76 -13.18
CA VAL A 181 6.02 19.76 -12.95
C VAL A 181 4.65 20.42 -13.05
N ALA A 182 3.94 20.17 -14.15
CA ALA A 182 2.66 20.81 -14.43
C ALA A 182 1.57 20.51 -13.40
N GLU A 183 1.63 19.35 -12.77
CA GLU A 183 0.72 18.90 -11.71
C GLU A 183 0.87 19.71 -10.41
N GLY A 184 1.87 20.59 -10.30
CA GLY A 184 2.03 21.54 -9.21
C GLY A 184 1.34 22.89 -9.44
N LEU A 185 0.69 23.11 -10.59
CA LEU A 185 -0.06 24.33 -10.84
C LEU A 185 -1.40 24.33 -10.08
N PHE A 186 -1.79 25.52 -9.60
CA PHE A 186 -3.08 25.75 -8.97
C PHE A 186 -3.64 27.14 -9.34
N GLY A 187 -4.93 27.34 -9.10
CA GLY A 187 -5.63 28.58 -9.46
C GLY A 187 -6.21 28.53 -10.86
N GLY A 188 -7.04 29.49 -11.16
CA GLY A 188 -7.76 29.59 -12.42
C GLY A 188 -8.87 30.61 -12.34
N THR A 189 -10.03 30.28 -12.88
CA THR A 189 -11.19 31.19 -12.97
C THR A 189 -12.52 30.53 -12.56
N ASP A 190 -12.46 29.33 -11.99
CA ASP A 190 -13.67 28.57 -11.61
C ASP A 190 -13.79 28.45 -10.08
N ASP A 191 -14.47 29.43 -9.48
CA ASP A 191 -14.74 29.44 -8.03
C ASP A 191 -15.74 28.34 -7.59
N THR A 192 -16.36 27.64 -8.54
CA THR A 192 -17.24 26.50 -8.26
C THR A 192 -16.51 25.17 -8.37
N ASP A 193 -15.21 25.20 -8.62
CA ASP A 193 -14.36 24.00 -8.63
C ASP A 193 -14.52 23.18 -7.34
N SER A 194 -14.48 21.86 -7.47
CA SER A 194 -14.56 20.93 -6.37
C SER A 194 -13.42 19.91 -6.46
N SER A 195 -12.47 20.02 -5.56
CA SER A 195 -11.36 19.08 -5.46
C SER A 195 -11.70 17.87 -4.56
N GLY A 196 -12.96 17.75 -4.09
CA GLY A 196 -13.45 16.62 -3.32
C GLY A 196 -13.88 16.96 -1.90
N SER A 197 -13.80 15.97 -1.00
CA SER A 197 -14.26 16.09 0.39
C SER A 197 -13.26 15.47 1.35
N ILE A 198 -12.97 16.18 2.44
CA ILE A 198 -12.07 15.72 3.51
C ILE A 198 -12.76 15.92 4.85
N THR A 199 -12.96 14.83 5.58
CA THR A 199 -13.50 14.85 6.95
C THR A 199 -12.70 13.91 7.84
N TYR A 200 -12.49 14.28 9.10
CA TYR A 200 -11.76 13.45 10.09
C TYR A 200 -10.45 12.87 9.54
N LEU A 201 -9.68 13.68 8.84
CA LEU A 201 -8.32 13.37 8.40
C LEU A 201 -7.32 13.90 9.43
N SER A 202 -6.38 13.06 9.83
CA SER A 202 -5.25 13.41 10.71
C SER A 202 -3.94 13.25 9.95
N VAL A 203 -3.28 14.36 9.63
CA VAL A 203 -1.94 14.37 9.04
C VAL A 203 -0.92 14.63 10.14
N ARG A 204 0.04 13.72 10.31
CA ARG A 204 1.00 13.71 11.41
C ARG A 204 2.42 13.64 10.90
N HIS A 205 3.34 14.27 11.62
CA HIS A 205 4.78 14.18 11.40
C HIS A 205 5.25 14.64 10.01
N GLY A 206 4.38 15.32 9.26
CA GLY A 206 4.68 15.91 7.97
C GLY A 206 5.44 17.23 8.07
N GLY A 207 5.56 17.94 6.95
CA GLY A 207 6.23 19.26 6.88
C GLY A 207 7.70 19.14 6.54
N ALA A 208 8.04 18.38 5.47
CA ALA A 208 9.44 18.19 5.05
C ALA A 208 10.00 19.47 4.42
N GLU A 209 11.20 19.84 4.83
CA GLU A 209 11.99 20.89 4.19
C GLU A 209 12.55 20.36 2.86
N ILE A 210 12.28 21.08 1.75
CA ILE A 210 12.71 20.74 0.41
C ILE A 210 14.00 21.46 0.06
N GLY A 211 14.21 22.64 0.59
CA GLY A 211 15.38 23.49 0.41
C GLY A 211 15.31 24.69 1.33
N ALA A 212 16.26 25.60 1.23
CA ALA A 212 16.24 26.84 2.02
C ALA A 212 14.98 27.64 1.68
N ASP A 213 14.18 27.98 2.70
CA ASP A 213 12.92 28.70 2.58
C ASP A 213 11.91 28.04 1.60
N ASN A 214 11.94 26.72 1.51
CA ASN A 214 11.06 25.93 0.66
C ASN A 214 10.69 24.61 1.35
N GLU A 215 9.44 24.46 1.75
CA GLU A 215 8.93 23.30 2.45
C GLU A 215 7.58 22.84 1.89
N ILE A 216 7.28 21.57 2.14
CA ILE A 216 5.91 21.02 2.01
C ILE A 216 5.29 21.07 3.39
N ASN A 217 4.23 21.85 3.55
CA ASN A 217 3.46 21.88 4.79
C ASN A 217 2.66 20.57 4.97
N GLY A 218 2.22 20.26 6.20
CA GLY A 218 1.47 19.03 6.48
C GLY A 218 0.24 18.89 5.62
N ILE A 219 -0.55 19.95 5.43
CA ILE A 219 -1.66 20.03 4.47
C ILE A 219 -1.59 21.40 3.79
N THR A 220 -1.67 21.40 2.45
CA THR A 220 -1.72 22.62 1.65
C THR A 220 -2.90 22.59 0.68
N PHE A 221 -3.67 23.66 0.65
CA PHE A 221 -4.74 23.87 -0.30
C PHE A 221 -4.39 25.05 -1.21
N GLY A 222 -4.38 24.82 -2.52
CA GLY A 222 -4.10 25.84 -3.53
C GLY A 222 -5.26 25.97 -4.51
N GLY A 223 -5.92 27.14 -4.57
CA GLY A 223 -6.97 27.40 -5.55
C GLY A 223 -8.17 26.46 -5.49
N VAL A 224 -8.44 25.86 -4.34
CA VAL A 224 -9.66 25.06 -4.15
C VAL A 224 -10.88 25.97 -4.13
N GLY A 225 -11.95 25.55 -4.81
CA GLY A 225 -13.19 26.34 -4.90
C GLY A 225 -14.11 26.13 -3.71
N ASN A 226 -15.39 26.42 -3.91
CA ASN A 226 -16.43 26.33 -2.89
C ASN A 226 -17.25 25.02 -2.94
N GLY A 227 -16.78 24.06 -3.72
CA GLY A 227 -17.41 22.75 -3.91
C GLY A 227 -17.09 21.73 -2.84
#